data_c22185c78a5799212ab2546e2f0b9dea
#
_entry.id   c22185c78a5799212ab2546e2f0b9dea
#
_cell.length_a   1.000
_cell.length_b   1.000
_cell.length_c   1.000
_cell.angle_alpha   90.00
_cell.angle_beta   90.00
_cell.angle_gamma   90.00
#
_symmetry.space_group_name_H-M   'P 1'
#
loop_
_entity.id
_entity.type
_entity.pdbx_description
1 polymer ?
#
loop_
_entity_poly.entity_id
_entity_poly.type
_entity_poly.pdbx_seq_one_letter_code
_entity_poly.pdbx_strand_id
1 'polypeptide(L)'
;PAMEVAAELGGTRLLSSAWIDDRNYIVDFYAELCDLAKPYNLTVDFEFVTWSAITTLKEAMEVLRAADRKNCGIMIDTLHFNRSKVALEELNDVPREWFHFAHICDGPKELPKDRDGLIHTGRAERLYVGEGGIDIAAIINRIPEIPCSIELPHDARAKEYGYAEHACRCLETAKKYFAEHPRD
;
A
#
# COMPACT_ATOMS: atom_id res chain seq x y z
N PRO A 1 4.96 -7.44 22.00
CA PRO A 1 3.84 -6.58 22.48
C PRO A 1 2.95 -6.10 21.34
N ALA A 2 3.49 -5.46 20.27
CA ALA A 2 2.64 -4.90 19.20
C ALA A 2 1.85 -5.99 18.43
N MET A 3 2.47 -7.10 18.08
CA MET A 3 1.82 -8.21 17.38
C MET A 3 0.76 -8.90 18.26
N GLU A 4 1.03 -9.06 19.54
CA GLU A 4 0.09 -9.59 20.52
C GLU A 4 -1.16 -8.71 20.62
N VAL A 5 -0.97 -7.39 20.78
CA VAL A 5 -2.07 -6.42 20.77
C VAL A 5 -2.85 -6.44 19.46
N ALA A 6 -2.15 -6.50 18.32
CA ALA A 6 -2.82 -6.59 17.02
C ALA A 6 -3.70 -7.84 16.91
N ALA A 7 -3.21 -8.99 17.38
CA ALA A 7 -3.98 -10.25 17.40
C ALA A 7 -5.16 -10.19 18.37
N GLU A 8 -4.98 -9.64 19.59
CA GLU A 8 -6.07 -9.45 20.57
C GLU A 8 -7.17 -8.53 20.03
N LEU A 9 -6.84 -7.54 19.21
CA LEU A 9 -7.80 -6.67 18.54
C LEU A 9 -8.44 -7.30 17.30
N GLY A 10 -8.11 -8.56 16.98
CA GLY A 10 -8.63 -9.27 15.81
C GLY A 10 -7.91 -8.90 14.50
N GLY A 11 -6.77 -8.21 14.57
CA GLY A 11 -5.92 -7.96 13.41
C GLY A 11 -5.37 -9.25 12.83
N THR A 12 -5.24 -9.29 11.51
CA THR A 12 -4.71 -10.47 10.78
C THR A 12 -3.50 -10.13 9.91
N ARG A 13 -3.15 -8.86 9.80
CA ARG A 13 -2.12 -8.36 8.87
C ARG A 13 -1.26 -7.30 9.52
N LEU A 14 0.01 -7.29 9.16
CA LEU A 14 0.98 -6.25 9.51
C LEU A 14 1.51 -5.63 8.23
N LEU A 15 1.60 -4.30 8.21
CA LEU A 15 2.27 -3.57 7.16
C LEU A 15 3.74 -3.37 7.50
N SER A 16 4.63 -3.57 6.54
CA SER A 16 6.06 -3.31 6.67
C SER A 16 6.61 -2.62 5.43
N SER A 17 7.66 -1.83 5.61
CA SER A 17 8.41 -1.18 4.54
C SER A 17 9.89 -1.03 4.95
N ALA A 18 10.79 -0.83 3.99
CA ALA A 18 12.22 -0.78 4.25
C ALA A 18 12.81 0.63 4.07
N TRP A 19 13.59 1.07 5.05
CA TRP A 19 14.16 2.43 5.12
C TRP A 19 15.70 2.47 5.23
N ILE A 20 16.34 1.29 5.25
CA ILE A 20 17.80 1.11 5.32
C ILE A 20 18.24 0.57 3.97
N ASP A 21 19.24 1.15 3.35
CA ASP A 21 19.77 0.73 2.06
C ASP A 21 20.83 -0.39 2.22
N ASP A 22 20.35 -1.54 2.71
CA ASP A 22 21.10 -2.80 2.80
C ASP A 22 20.17 -3.97 2.47
N ARG A 23 20.28 -4.50 1.27
CA ARG A 23 19.40 -5.57 0.77
C ARG A 23 19.43 -6.83 1.62
N ASN A 24 20.60 -7.26 2.08
CA ASN A 24 20.70 -8.46 2.89
C ASN A 24 20.03 -8.25 4.25
N TYR A 25 20.29 -7.10 4.87
CA TYR A 25 19.61 -6.73 6.12
C TYR A 25 18.09 -6.69 5.98
N ILE A 26 17.58 -6.10 4.87
CA ILE A 26 16.12 -6.04 4.62
C ILE A 26 15.53 -7.45 4.54
N VAL A 27 16.16 -8.36 3.80
CA VAL A 27 15.69 -9.74 3.64
C VAL A 27 15.69 -10.49 4.97
N ASP A 28 16.80 -10.43 5.71
CA ASP A 28 16.94 -11.11 6.99
C ASP A 28 15.95 -10.57 8.03
N PHE A 29 15.83 -9.25 8.14
CA PHE A 29 14.89 -8.60 9.06
C PHE A 29 13.44 -8.89 8.71
N TYR A 30 13.08 -8.87 7.41
CA TYR A 30 11.73 -9.21 6.96
C TYR A 30 11.40 -10.68 7.25
N ALA A 31 12.33 -11.59 7.05
CA ALA A 31 12.17 -12.99 7.40
C ALA A 31 11.94 -13.17 8.91
N GLU A 32 12.75 -12.50 9.75
CA GLU A 32 12.57 -12.50 11.20
C GLU A 32 11.20 -11.92 11.61
N LEU A 33 10.77 -10.83 10.99
CA LEU A 33 9.47 -10.23 11.25
C LEU A 33 8.33 -11.19 10.94
N CYS A 34 8.40 -11.92 9.82
CA CYS A 34 7.45 -12.98 9.49
C CYS A 34 7.44 -14.10 10.51
N ASP A 35 8.62 -14.55 10.95
CA ASP A 35 8.75 -15.62 11.96
C ASP A 35 8.16 -15.19 13.32
N LEU A 36 8.37 -13.92 13.73
CA LEU A 36 7.78 -13.33 14.92
C LEU A 36 6.25 -13.14 14.83
N ALA A 37 5.72 -12.90 13.64
CA ALA A 37 4.29 -12.70 13.39
C ALA A 37 3.50 -14.03 13.34
N LYS A 38 4.18 -15.12 12.95
CA LYS A 38 3.57 -16.44 12.74
C LYS A 38 2.82 -17.00 13.96
N PRO A 39 3.32 -16.93 15.21
CA PRO A 39 2.58 -17.43 16.38
C PRO A 39 1.24 -16.72 16.62
N TYR A 40 1.07 -15.53 16.11
CA TYR A 40 -0.14 -14.71 16.22
C TYR A 40 -1.08 -14.85 15.02
N ASN A 41 -0.78 -15.76 14.07
CA ASN A 41 -1.50 -15.91 12.80
C ASN A 41 -1.58 -14.62 11.98
N LEU A 42 -0.54 -13.79 12.04
CA LEU A 42 -0.45 -12.56 11.28
C LEU A 42 0.37 -12.79 10.00
N THR A 43 -0.10 -12.21 8.90
CA THR A 43 0.72 -12.01 7.69
C THR A 43 1.54 -10.73 7.83
N VAL A 44 2.67 -10.68 7.13
CA VAL A 44 3.49 -9.46 7.02
C VAL A 44 3.46 -9.02 5.56
N ASP A 45 2.79 -7.92 5.31
CA ASP A 45 2.57 -7.39 3.97
C ASP A 45 3.59 -6.28 3.70
N PHE A 46 4.40 -6.47 2.66
CA PHE A 46 5.48 -5.55 2.32
C PHE A 46 5.01 -4.49 1.33
N GLU A 47 5.18 -3.23 1.71
CA GLU A 47 4.92 -2.07 0.87
C GLU A 47 6.22 -1.55 0.26
N PHE A 48 6.27 -1.44 -1.06
CA PHE A 48 7.28 -0.63 -1.72
C PHE A 48 6.84 0.83 -1.74
N VAL A 49 7.72 1.70 -1.28
CA VAL A 49 7.43 3.14 -1.13
C VAL A 49 8.36 3.93 -2.04
N THR A 50 7.83 4.76 -2.91
CA THR A 50 8.55 5.46 -3.99
C THR A 50 9.83 6.21 -3.54
N TRP A 51 9.97 6.53 -2.26
CA TRP A 51 11.12 7.23 -1.68
C TRP A 51 11.82 6.46 -0.56
N SER A 52 11.52 5.18 -0.38
CA SER A 52 12.18 4.29 0.59
C SER A 52 13.39 3.57 -0.03
N ALA A 53 13.90 2.53 0.63
CA ALA A 53 14.98 1.69 0.11
C ALA A 53 14.49 0.64 -0.92
N ILE A 54 13.19 0.30 -0.91
CA ILE A 54 12.54 -0.59 -1.87
C ILE A 54 11.45 0.21 -2.56
N THR A 55 11.70 0.58 -3.81
CA THR A 55 10.89 1.59 -4.52
C THR A 55 9.96 1.01 -5.57
N THR A 56 10.13 -0.24 -5.97
CA THR A 56 9.37 -0.90 -7.05
C THR A 56 8.77 -2.23 -6.61
N LEU A 57 7.70 -2.65 -7.30
CA LEU A 57 7.06 -3.95 -7.10
C LEU A 57 8.07 -5.10 -7.28
N LYS A 58 8.91 -5.02 -8.30
CA LYS A 58 9.92 -6.04 -8.60
C LYS A 58 10.90 -6.22 -7.44
N GLU A 59 11.43 -5.12 -6.90
CA GLU A 59 12.33 -5.16 -5.74
C GLU A 59 11.65 -5.75 -4.50
N ALA A 60 10.38 -5.38 -4.24
CA ALA A 60 9.62 -5.96 -3.14
C ALA A 60 9.44 -7.47 -3.31
N MET A 61 9.08 -7.94 -4.51
CA MET A 61 8.96 -9.37 -4.80
C MET A 61 10.29 -10.13 -4.62
N GLU A 62 11.43 -9.51 -4.95
CA GLU A 62 12.75 -10.09 -4.72
C GLU A 62 13.02 -10.29 -3.22
N VAL A 63 12.64 -9.31 -2.37
CA VAL A 63 12.73 -9.43 -0.91
C VAL A 63 11.88 -10.58 -0.40
N LEU A 64 10.62 -10.67 -0.81
CA LEU A 64 9.70 -11.72 -0.36
C LEU A 64 10.19 -13.11 -0.78
N ARG A 65 10.65 -13.27 -2.03
CA ARG A 65 11.20 -14.53 -2.53
C ARG A 65 12.46 -14.95 -1.79
N ALA A 66 13.36 -14.00 -1.49
CA ALA A 66 14.59 -14.28 -0.76
C ALA A 66 14.33 -14.63 0.72
N ALA A 67 13.36 -13.96 1.34
CA ALA A 67 12.97 -14.27 2.72
C ALA A 67 12.29 -15.64 2.87
N ASP A 68 11.62 -16.14 1.84
CA ASP A 68 10.97 -17.46 1.75
C ASP A 68 10.12 -17.79 2.99
N ARG A 69 9.10 -16.95 3.25
CA ARG A 69 8.15 -17.16 4.36
C ARG A 69 6.74 -17.29 3.85
N LYS A 70 5.97 -18.24 4.42
CA LYS A 70 4.59 -18.54 3.98
C LYS A 70 3.58 -17.47 4.38
N ASN A 71 3.85 -16.71 5.43
CA ASN A 71 3.02 -15.62 5.91
C ASN A 71 3.49 -14.25 5.43
N CYS A 72 4.25 -14.22 4.32
CA CYS A 72 4.58 -13.00 3.60
C CYS A 72 3.43 -12.55 2.70
N GLY A 73 3.40 -11.27 2.37
CA GLY A 73 2.47 -10.68 1.40
C GLY A 73 3.02 -9.42 0.78
N ILE A 74 2.38 -8.97 -0.29
CA ILE A 74 2.65 -7.71 -0.95
C ILE A 74 1.46 -6.77 -0.75
N MET A 75 1.70 -5.57 -0.28
CA MET A 75 0.67 -4.55 -0.20
C MET A 75 0.86 -3.55 -1.34
N ILE A 76 -0.21 -3.34 -2.09
CA ILE A 76 -0.26 -2.37 -3.19
C ILE A 76 -0.91 -1.10 -2.67
N ASP A 77 -0.12 -0.02 -2.62
CA ASP A 77 -0.63 1.34 -2.50
C ASP A 77 -0.75 1.95 -3.90
N THR A 78 -1.91 2.44 -4.25
CA THR A 78 -2.18 2.97 -5.60
C THR A 78 -1.31 4.18 -5.95
N LEU A 79 -0.95 5.03 -4.96
CA LEU A 79 -0.03 6.13 -5.17
C LEU A 79 1.38 5.62 -5.47
N HIS A 80 1.91 4.72 -4.63
CA HIS A 80 3.25 4.20 -4.80
C HIS A 80 3.39 3.38 -6.08
N PHE A 81 2.36 2.60 -6.43
CA PHE A 81 2.30 1.89 -7.71
C PHE A 81 2.45 2.85 -8.89
N ASN A 82 1.65 3.91 -8.92
CA ASN A 82 1.69 4.92 -9.98
C ASN A 82 3.01 5.71 -10.00
N ARG A 83 3.47 6.18 -8.85
CA ARG A 83 4.67 7.03 -8.73
C ARG A 83 5.97 6.26 -9.00
N SER A 84 6.00 4.97 -8.74
CA SER A 84 7.10 4.07 -9.11
C SER A 84 7.04 3.62 -10.58
N LYS A 85 6.02 4.04 -11.32
CA LYS A 85 5.82 3.71 -12.74
C LYS A 85 5.78 2.21 -12.99
N VAL A 86 5.21 1.45 -12.06
CA VAL A 86 5.01 0.02 -12.21
C VAL A 86 4.01 -0.23 -13.33
N ALA A 87 4.34 -1.13 -14.25
CA ALA A 87 3.41 -1.52 -15.31
C ALA A 87 2.31 -2.45 -14.76
N LEU A 88 1.09 -2.31 -15.25
CA LEU A 88 -0.04 -3.15 -14.81
C LEU A 88 0.24 -4.64 -15.00
N GLU A 89 0.98 -5.00 -16.04
CA GLU A 89 1.37 -6.36 -16.37
C GLU A 89 2.23 -7.01 -15.29
N GLU A 90 3.04 -6.23 -14.55
CA GLU A 90 3.89 -6.74 -13.46
C GLU A 90 3.06 -7.35 -12.31
N LEU A 91 1.79 -6.93 -12.14
CA LEU A 91 0.88 -7.54 -11.16
C LEU A 91 0.54 -9.00 -11.48
N ASN A 92 0.69 -9.43 -12.76
CA ASN A 92 0.46 -10.81 -13.17
C ASN A 92 1.56 -11.77 -12.66
N ASP A 93 2.75 -11.24 -12.35
CA ASP A 93 3.91 -12.00 -11.87
C ASP A 93 3.90 -12.21 -10.35
N VAL A 94 2.98 -11.55 -9.65
CA VAL A 94 2.81 -11.68 -8.21
C VAL A 94 1.94 -12.90 -7.90
N PRO A 95 2.39 -13.84 -7.03
CA PRO A 95 1.55 -14.93 -6.56
C PRO A 95 0.26 -14.40 -5.96
N ARG A 96 -0.88 -14.93 -6.38
CA ARG A 96 -2.19 -14.40 -5.97
C ARG A 96 -2.42 -14.49 -4.46
N GLU A 97 -1.82 -15.47 -3.80
CA GLU A 97 -1.84 -15.67 -2.36
C GLU A 97 -1.03 -14.63 -1.57
N TRP A 98 -0.23 -13.79 -2.23
CA TRP A 98 0.50 -12.70 -1.58
C TRP A 98 -0.31 -11.42 -1.42
N PHE A 99 -1.47 -11.33 -2.09
CA PHE A 99 -2.34 -10.16 -1.97
C PHE A 99 -3.32 -10.35 -0.81
N HIS A 100 -3.20 -9.55 0.25
CA HIS A 100 -4.07 -9.65 1.42
C HIS A 100 -4.93 -8.40 1.62
N PHE A 101 -4.43 -7.23 1.31
CA PHE A 101 -5.15 -5.95 1.29
C PHE A 101 -4.41 -4.94 0.41
N ALA A 102 -5.06 -3.84 0.09
CA ALA A 102 -4.48 -2.74 -0.67
C ALA A 102 -4.76 -1.40 0.00
N HIS A 103 -3.86 -0.44 -0.18
CA HIS A 103 -4.11 0.97 0.12
C HIS A 103 -4.61 1.69 -1.12
N ILE A 104 -5.67 2.45 -0.98
CA ILE A 104 -6.28 3.23 -2.07
C ILE A 104 -6.31 4.71 -1.74
N CYS A 105 -5.88 5.50 -2.68
CA CYS A 105 -6.04 6.94 -2.79
C CYS A 105 -5.82 7.33 -4.24
N ASP A 106 -6.04 8.60 -4.56
CA ASP A 106 -5.63 9.17 -5.82
C ASP A 106 -4.50 10.18 -5.63
N GLY A 107 -3.97 10.68 -6.71
CA GLY A 107 -2.91 11.68 -6.72
C GLY A 107 -2.97 12.53 -7.98
N PRO A 108 -2.37 13.74 -7.98
CA PRO A 108 -2.33 14.60 -9.15
C PRO A 108 -1.85 13.85 -10.39
N LYS A 109 -2.40 14.18 -11.56
CA LYS A 109 -1.98 13.57 -12.83
C LYS A 109 -0.50 13.84 -13.13
N GLU A 110 -0.04 15.04 -12.81
CA GLU A 110 1.35 15.41 -12.95
C GLU A 110 2.20 14.76 -11.86
N LEU A 111 3.29 14.13 -12.30
CA LEU A 111 4.25 13.54 -11.36
C LEU A 111 5.08 14.65 -10.71
N PRO A 112 5.33 14.59 -9.40
CA PRO A 112 6.31 15.45 -8.75
C PRO A 112 7.69 15.33 -9.42
N LYS A 113 8.41 16.46 -9.48
CA LYS A 113 9.68 16.53 -10.22
C LYS A 113 10.86 15.97 -9.44
N ASP A 114 10.74 15.91 -8.12
CA ASP A 114 11.81 15.51 -7.22
C ASP A 114 11.29 14.66 -6.05
N ARG A 115 12.22 14.18 -5.24
CA ARG A 115 11.92 13.33 -4.08
C ARG A 115 11.08 14.06 -3.02
N ASP A 116 11.34 15.34 -2.79
CA ASP A 116 10.62 16.11 -1.78
C ASP A 116 9.17 16.31 -2.18
N GLY A 117 8.91 16.56 -3.46
CA GLY A 117 7.56 16.61 -4.00
C GLY A 117 6.82 15.26 -3.93
N LEU A 118 7.51 14.14 -4.15
CA LEU A 118 6.94 12.79 -3.95
C LEU A 118 6.54 12.57 -2.49
N ILE A 119 7.42 12.93 -1.54
CA ILE A 119 7.17 12.82 -0.10
C ILE A 119 6.01 13.71 0.31
N HIS A 120 6.01 14.97 -0.14
CA HIS A 120 4.95 15.92 0.18
C HIS A 120 3.59 15.44 -0.29
N THR A 121 3.46 15.05 -1.58
CA THR A 121 2.21 14.50 -2.12
C THR A 121 1.77 13.28 -1.33
N GLY A 122 2.66 12.34 -1.05
CA GLY A 122 2.30 11.09 -0.37
C GLY A 122 1.93 11.25 1.10
N ARG A 123 2.43 12.29 1.78
CA ARG A 123 2.21 12.50 3.21
C ARG A 123 1.22 13.60 3.56
N ALA A 124 0.92 14.52 2.62
CA ALA A 124 0.15 15.73 2.92
C ALA A 124 -0.88 16.13 1.86
N GLU A 125 -0.85 15.54 0.65
CA GLU A 125 -1.67 16.00 -0.47
C GLU A 125 -2.22 14.87 -1.36
N ARG A 126 -2.50 13.69 -0.79
CA ARG A 126 -3.21 12.65 -1.53
C ARG A 126 -4.63 13.12 -1.87
N LEU A 127 -5.15 12.73 -3.01
CA LEU A 127 -6.48 13.13 -3.49
C LEU A 127 -7.54 12.06 -3.15
N TYR A 128 -8.79 12.46 -3.09
CA TYR A 128 -9.92 11.54 -2.99
C TYR A 128 -9.95 10.63 -4.22
N VAL A 129 -10.37 9.39 -4.01
CA VAL A 129 -10.46 8.38 -5.08
C VAL A 129 -11.34 8.89 -6.22
N GLY A 130 -10.77 8.98 -7.43
CA GLY A 130 -11.41 9.51 -8.65
C GLY A 130 -11.22 11.00 -8.90
N GLU A 131 -10.50 11.73 -8.05
CA GLU A 131 -10.23 13.16 -8.28
C GLU A 131 -8.93 13.43 -9.06
N GLY A 132 -8.03 12.45 -9.11
CA GLY A 132 -6.70 12.63 -9.66
C GLY A 132 -6.49 11.99 -11.02
N GLY A 133 -5.31 11.41 -11.21
CA GLY A 133 -4.91 10.83 -12.48
C GLY A 133 -4.42 9.39 -12.38
N ILE A 134 -4.64 8.71 -11.26
CA ILE A 134 -4.29 7.31 -11.09
C ILE A 134 -5.42 6.42 -11.60
N ASP A 135 -5.13 5.49 -12.49
CA ASP A 135 -6.10 4.49 -12.93
C ASP A 135 -6.26 3.39 -11.86
N ILE A 136 -6.99 3.75 -10.80
CA ILE A 136 -7.20 2.90 -9.64
C ILE A 136 -7.98 1.64 -10.03
N ALA A 137 -8.98 1.77 -10.89
CA ALA A 137 -9.78 0.64 -11.36
C ALA A 137 -8.91 -0.38 -12.10
N ALA A 138 -8.02 0.06 -12.99
CA ALA A 138 -7.11 -0.83 -13.70
C ALA A 138 -6.17 -1.58 -12.74
N ILE A 139 -5.66 -0.93 -11.69
CA ILE A 139 -4.80 -1.56 -10.69
C ILE A 139 -5.60 -2.60 -9.90
N ILE A 140 -6.75 -2.21 -9.34
CA ILE A 140 -7.57 -3.07 -8.47
C ILE A 140 -8.16 -4.26 -9.24
N ASN A 141 -8.50 -4.11 -10.52
CA ASN A 141 -9.02 -5.21 -11.34
C ASN A 141 -7.96 -6.28 -11.66
N ARG A 142 -6.66 -5.97 -11.57
CA ARG A 142 -5.57 -6.93 -11.80
C ARG A 142 -5.26 -7.81 -10.60
N ILE A 143 -5.61 -7.38 -9.39
CA ILE A 143 -5.37 -8.13 -8.15
C ILE A 143 -6.63 -8.88 -7.71
N PRO A 144 -6.54 -9.89 -6.80
CA PRO A 144 -7.74 -10.56 -6.26
C PRO A 144 -8.69 -9.58 -5.59
N GLU A 145 -9.93 -10.02 -5.38
CA GLU A 145 -10.85 -9.28 -4.51
C GLU A 145 -10.38 -9.37 -3.05
N ILE A 146 -9.90 -8.27 -2.54
CA ILE A 146 -9.32 -8.13 -1.20
C ILE A 146 -9.82 -6.84 -0.54
N PRO A 147 -9.75 -6.72 0.79
CA PRO A 147 -10.06 -5.48 1.47
C PRO A 147 -9.19 -4.31 0.96
N CYS A 148 -9.83 -3.16 0.76
CA CYS A 148 -9.13 -1.92 0.45
C CYS A 148 -9.22 -0.99 1.67
N SER A 149 -8.07 -0.51 2.13
CA SER A 149 -7.96 0.52 3.15
C SER A 149 -7.68 1.87 2.48
N ILE A 150 -8.36 2.92 2.94
CA ILE A 150 -8.11 4.26 2.41
C ILE A 150 -6.95 4.87 3.17
N GLU A 151 -5.85 5.18 2.46
CA GLU A 151 -4.72 5.90 3.02
C GLU A 151 -4.59 7.26 2.32
N LEU A 152 -5.19 8.29 2.94
CA LEU A 152 -5.36 9.59 2.29
C LEU A 152 -5.03 10.76 3.25
N PRO A 153 -3.76 10.94 3.64
CA PRO A 153 -3.35 12.15 4.34
C PRO A 153 -3.47 13.36 3.42
N HIS A 154 -4.19 14.39 3.89
CA HIS A 154 -4.33 15.68 3.21
C HIS A 154 -4.48 16.81 4.23
N ASP A 155 -3.38 17.47 4.56
CA ASP A 155 -3.30 18.44 5.65
C ASP A 155 -4.28 19.62 5.48
N ALA A 156 -4.36 20.18 4.29
CA ALA A 156 -5.25 21.33 4.04
C ALA A 156 -6.73 20.95 4.21
N ARG A 157 -7.15 19.78 3.71
CA ARG A 157 -8.54 19.30 3.84
C ARG A 157 -8.87 18.91 5.28
N ALA A 158 -7.95 18.24 5.97
CA ALA A 158 -8.12 17.91 7.38
C ALA A 158 -8.25 19.17 8.25
N LYS A 159 -7.52 20.24 7.92
CA LYS A 159 -7.62 21.54 8.58
C LYS A 159 -8.93 22.26 8.24
N GLU A 160 -9.37 22.20 6.99
CA GLU A 160 -10.59 22.88 6.51
C GLU A 160 -11.87 22.21 7.03
N TYR A 161 -11.95 20.89 6.92
CA TYR A 161 -13.19 20.14 7.24
C TYR A 161 -13.19 19.48 8.61
N GLY A 162 -12.04 19.34 9.23
CA GLY A 162 -11.84 18.48 10.40
C GLY A 162 -11.68 17.01 10.00
N TYR A 163 -11.03 16.22 10.86
CA TYR A 163 -10.68 14.82 10.56
C TYR A 163 -11.90 13.92 10.30
N ALA A 164 -12.99 14.12 11.06
CA ALA A 164 -14.20 13.29 10.92
C ALA A 164 -14.84 13.49 9.53
N GLU A 165 -15.07 14.72 9.13
CA GLU A 165 -15.65 15.03 7.81
C GLU A 165 -14.71 14.61 6.68
N HIS A 166 -13.41 14.85 6.83
CA HIS A 166 -12.43 14.39 5.85
C HIS A 166 -12.49 12.86 5.68
N ALA A 167 -12.55 12.09 6.76
CA ALA A 167 -12.68 10.64 6.70
C ALA A 167 -13.99 10.18 6.04
N CYS A 168 -15.13 10.85 6.34
CA CYS A 168 -16.40 10.58 5.66
C CYS A 168 -16.29 10.80 4.14
N ARG A 169 -15.70 11.90 3.70
CA ARG A 169 -15.50 12.19 2.28
C ARG A 169 -14.56 11.18 1.60
N CYS A 170 -13.50 10.75 2.26
CA CYS A 170 -12.64 9.68 1.77
C CYS A 170 -13.44 8.41 1.48
N LEU A 171 -14.30 8.01 2.41
CA LEU A 171 -15.11 6.80 2.25
C LEU A 171 -16.19 6.95 1.17
N GLU A 172 -16.88 8.08 1.14
CA GLU A 172 -17.95 8.34 0.16
C GLU A 172 -17.42 8.38 -1.27
N THR A 173 -16.29 9.06 -1.50
CA THR A 173 -15.68 9.14 -2.82
C THR A 173 -15.18 7.78 -3.29
N ALA A 174 -14.56 6.99 -2.41
CA ALA A 174 -14.12 5.64 -2.73
C ALA A 174 -15.30 4.73 -3.09
N LYS A 175 -16.39 4.74 -2.30
CA LYS A 175 -17.61 3.96 -2.58
C LYS A 175 -18.24 4.36 -3.91
N LYS A 176 -18.34 5.67 -4.19
CA LYS A 176 -18.87 6.18 -5.45
C LYS A 176 -18.02 5.71 -6.63
N TYR A 177 -16.69 5.86 -6.53
CA TYR A 177 -15.78 5.46 -7.59
C TYR A 177 -15.94 3.97 -7.95
N PHE A 178 -15.94 3.07 -6.95
CA PHE A 178 -16.09 1.63 -7.20
C PHE A 178 -17.49 1.24 -7.69
N ALA A 179 -18.53 2.00 -7.35
CA ALA A 179 -19.86 1.80 -7.93
C ALA A 179 -19.92 2.20 -9.43
N GLU A 180 -19.13 3.21 -9.83
CA GLU A 180 -19.02 3.66 -11.22
C GLU A 180 -18.00 2.82 -12.05
N HIS A 181 -17.09 2.11 -11.37
CA HIS A 181 -16.06 1.27 -11.99
C HIS A 181 -16.12 -0.15 -11.38
N PRO A 182 -17.19 -0.90 -11.64
CA PRO A 182 -17.32 -2.27 -11.12
C PRO A 182 -16.18 -3.15 -11.64
N ARG A 183 -15.83 -4.17 -10.88
CA ARG A 183 -14.89 -5.20 -11.33
C ARG A 183 -15.51 -6.00 -12.49
N ASP A 184 -14.69 -6.31 -13.49
CA ASP A 184 -15.03 -7.19 -14.62
C ASP A 184 -15.27 -8.64 -14.18
#